data_9e80c228a2c4a7b824959e373ed52969
#
_entry.id   9e80c228a2c4a7b824959e373ed52969
#
_cell.length_a   1.000
_cell.length_b   1.000
_cell.length_c   1.000
_cell.angle_alpha   90.00
_cell.angle_beta   90.00
_cell.angle_gamma   90.00
#
_symmetry.space_group_name_H-M   'P 1'
#
loop_
_entity.id
_entity.type
_entity.pdbx_description
1 polymer ?
#
loop_
_entity_poly.entity_id
_entity_poly.type
_entity_poly.pdbx_seq_one_letter_code
_entity_poly.pdbx_strand_id
1 'polypeptide(L)'
;KAVVGTVSGNSISYGSATIFESSFLNSCGVSFDPSTANKFAIMFGTGSTLEAIIGTRSGTSISFGSAATVQNNYVTNPAVAYDLNTANRFVVAYRNNGNSNYGTATVCTVSGSTITVGTSYVYNSYLSNYTAICFDSNNSGKFTVSFYNGNGPAGSTILGNLEGSIVSTNLTSTNLL
;
A
#
# COMPACT_ATOMS: atom_id res chain seq x y z
N LYS A 1 7.63 10.86 10.41
CA LYS A 1 8.93 11.21 9.79
C LYS A 1 9.44 10.04 8.97
N ALA A 2 10.21 10.33 7.92
CA ALA A 2 10.97 9.36 7.14
C ALA A 2 12.46 9.74 7.13
N VAL A 3 13.33 8.76 6.98
CA VAL A 3 14.78 8.93 6.92
C VAL A 3 15.37 7.99 5.86
N VAL A 4 16.41 8.44 5.17
CA VAL A 4 17.17 7.58 4.25
C VAL A 4 18.21 6.80 5.05
N GLY A 5 18.18 5.47 4.93
CA GLY A 5 19.25 4.58 5.39
C GLY A 5 20.16 4.19 4.22
N THR A 6 21.46 4.24 4.43
CA THR A 6 22.48 3.77 3.47
C THR A 6 23.22 2.59 4.07
N VAL A 7 23.18 1.45 3.37
CA VAL A 7 23.87 0.22 3.76
C VAL A 7 25.28 0.21 3.14
N SER A 8 26.28 -0.09 3.96
CA SER A 8 27.68 -0.32 3.54
C SER A 8 28.23 -1.52 4.30
N GLY A 9 28.38 -2.64 3.61
CA GLY A 9 28.72 -3.91 4.26
C GLY A 9 27.63 -4.28 5.29
N ASN A 10 28.02 -4.43 6.55
CA ASN A 10 27.12 -4.76 7.66
C ASN A 10 26.70 -3.52 8.50
N SER A 11 26.94 -2.32 8.00
CA SER A 11 26.66 -1.07 8.69
C SER A 11 25.56 -0.30 7.99
N ILE A 12 24.77 0.49 8.76
CA ILE A 12 23.78 1.40 8.23
C ILE A 12 24.07 2.80 8.77
N SER A 13 24.13 3.78 7.88
CA SER A 13 24.15 5.21 8.21
C SER A 13 22.83 5.85 7.83
N TYR A 14 22.42 6.89 8.57
CA TYR A 14 21.14 7.57 8.34
C TYR A 14 21.36 9.04 7.97
N GLY A 15 20.54 9.52 7.05
CA GLY A 15 20.44 10.94 6.72
C GLY A 15 19.58 11.73 7.73
N SER A 16 19.23 12.95 7.37
CA SER A 16 18.31 13.78 8.16
C SER A 16 16.87 13.32 8.01
N ALA A 17 16.14 13.23 9.12
CA ALA A 17 14.73 12.87 9.11
C ALA A 17 13.86 14.02 8.58
N THR A 18 12.95 13.73 7.66
CA THR A 18 11.98 14.69 7.10
C THR A 18 10.57 14.33 7.56
N ILE A 19 9.80 15.34 7.99
CA ILE A 19 8.40 15.16 8.41
C ILE A 19 7.53 15.10 7.16
N PHE A 20 6.72 14.06 7.02
CA PHE A 20 5.66 13.95 6.00
C PHE A 20 4.26 14.16 6.60
N GLU A 21 4.11 13.93 7.90
CA GLU A 21 2.89 14.15 8.65
C GLU A 21 3.26 14.50 10.11
N SER A 22 2.59 15.49 10.68
CA SER A 22 2.80 15.95 12.06
C SER A 22 1.79 15.39 13.06
N SER A 23 0.65 14.91 12.57
CA SER A 23 -0.41 14.31 13.38
C SER A 23 -0.03 12.93 13.91
N PHE A 24 -0.86 12.41 14.82
CA PHE A 24 -0.74 11.04 15.28
C PHE A 24 -0.97 10.05 14.12
N LEU A 25 -0.11 9.04 14.01
CA LEU A 25 -0.24 7.95 13.06
C LEU A 25 -0.48 6.64 13.81
N ASN A 26 -1.51 5.89 13.39
CA ASN A 26 -1.78 4.55 13.93
C ASN A 26 -1.14 3.43 13.10
N SER A 27 -0.69 3.74 11.89
CA SER A 27 -0.09 2.78 10.97
C SER A 27 0.67 3.49 9.87
N CYS A 28 1.69 2.85 9.33
CA CYS A 28 2.35 3.30 8.11
C CYS A 28 2.99 2.12 7.38
N GLY A 29 3.17 2.26 6.07
CA GLY A 29 3.92 1.36 5.21
C GLY A 29 4.58 2.12 4.09
N VAL A 30 5.61 1.56 3.51
CA VAL A 30 6.40 2.16 2.44
C VAL A 30 6.68 1.14 1.35
N SER A 31 6.62 1.58 0.10
CA SER A 31 7.03 0.78 -1.06
C SER A 31 7.74 1.68 -2.07
N PHE A 32 8.88 1.21 -2.59
CA PHE A 32 9.59 1.90 -3.66
C PHE A 32 8.93 1.64 -5.01
N ASP A 33 8.93 2.68 -5.86
CA ASP A 33 8.56 2.57 -7.28
C ASP A 33 9.71 1.87 -8.03
N PRO A 34 9.48 0.68 -8.59
CA PRO A 34 10.53 -0.05 -9.30
C PRO A 34 10.88 0.58 -10.66
N SER A 35 9.99 1.42 -11.19
CA SER A 35 10.10 2.02 -12.52
C SER A 35 10.70 3.42 -12.50
N THR A 36 10.67 4.10 -11.36
CA THR A 36 11.17 5.47 -11.21
C THR A 36 12.18 5.53 -10.06
N ALA A 37 13.44 5.69 -10.42
CA ALA A 37 14.52 5.75 -9.45
C ALA A 37 14.24 6.80 -8.35
N ASN A 38 14.54 6.44 -7.11
CA ASN A 38 14.44 7.29 -5.93
C ASN A 38 13.01 7.69 -5.51
N LYS A 39 11.98 7.22 -6.19
CA LYS A 39 10.58 7.50 -5.85
C LYS A 39 9.99 6.37 -5.00
N PHE A 40 9.14 6.71 -4.05
CA PHE A 40 8.44 5.75 -3.20
C PHE A 40 7.11 6.33 -2.74
N ALA A 41 6.17 5.46 -2.38
CA ALA A 41 4.93 5.83 -1.71
C ALA A 41 5.04 5.50 -0.22
N ILE A 42 4.57 6.40 0.64
CA ILE A 42 4.23 6.11 2.02
C ILE A 42 2.71 6.12 2.11
N MET A 43 2.11 5.07 2.68
CA MET A 43 0.73 5.11 3.13
C MET A 43 0.70 5.19 4.65
N PHE A 44 -0.28 5.90 5.21
CA PHE A 44 -0.39 6.10 6.66
C PHE A 44 -1.84 6.35 7.10
N GLY A 45 -2.16 5.85 8.27
CA GLY A 45 -3.45 6.07 8.92
C GLY A 45 -3.37 7.18 9.96
N THR A 46 -4.30 8.14 9.92
CA THR A 46 -4.37 9.28 10.84
C THR A 46 -5.30 9.02 12.04
N GLY A 47 -5.95 7.86 12.11
CA GLY A 47 -6.99 7.56 13.10
C GLY A 47 -8.41 7.85 12.59
N SER A 48 -8.58 8.64 11.54
CA SER A 48 -9.86 8.92 10.88
C SER A 48 -9.83 8.63 9.37
N THR A 49 -8.66 8.68 8.74
CA THR A 49 -8.46 8.46 7.32
C THR A 49 -7.27 7.54 7.05
N LEU A 50 -7.23 6.95 5.87
CA LEU A 50 -6.04 6.37 5.27
C LEU A 50 -5.55 7.29 4.16
N GLU A 51 -4.29 7.68 4.22
CA GLU A 51 -3.68 8.58 3.25
C GLU A 51 -2.44 7.97 2.61
N ALA A 52 -2.05 8.51 1.46
CA ALA A 52 -0.81 8.18 0.80
C ALA A 52 -0.10 9.44 0.32
N ILE A 53 1.23 9.40 0.30
CA ILE A 53 2.08 10.50 -0.15
C ILE A 53 3.27 9.96 -0.93
N ILE A 54 3.67 10.67 -1.98
CA ILE A 54 4.87 10.32 -2.76
C ILE A 54 6.09 11.04 -2.18
N GLY A 55 7.11 10.26 -1.87
CA GLY A 55 8.44 10.76 -1.51
C GLY A 55 9.43 10.59 -2.65
N THR A 56 10.34 11.54 -2.75
CA THR A 56 11.49 11.49 -3.67
C THR A 56 12.78 11.66 -2.89
N ARG A 57 13.69 10.69 -3.02
CA ARG A 57 15.01 10.71 -2.40
C ARG A 57 16.01 11.47 -3.29
N SER A 58 16.82 12.31 -2.69
CA SER A 58 18.00 12.92 -3.32
C SER A 58 19.19 12.82 -2.36
N GLY A 59 20.14 11.95 -2.68
CA GLY A 59 21.21 11.60 -1.74
C GLY A 59 20.65 11.04 -0.44
N THR A 60 20.88 11.72 0.67
CA THR A 60 20.37 11.37 2.02
C THR A 60 19.15 12.22 2.44
N SER A 61 18.63 13.06 1.52
CA SER A 61 17.46 13.92 1.77
C SER A 61 16.20 13.34 1.12
N ILE A 62 15.03 13.73 1.65
CA ILE A 62 13.71 13.36 1.11
C ILE A 62 12.89 14.63 0.92
N SER A 63 12.17 14.71 -0.20
CA SER A 63 11.08 15.66 -0.43
C SER A 63 9.77 14.92 -0.63
N PHE A 64 8.64 15.56 -0.30
CA PHE A 64 7.30 14.97 -0.40
C PHE A 64 6.40 15.81 -1.30
N GLY A 65 5.48 15.15 -2.00
CA GLY A 65 4.35 15.76 -2.68
C GLY A 65 3.22 16.09 -1.70
N SER A 66 2.00 16.24 -2.22
CA SER A 66 0.79 16.37 -1.41
C SER A 66 0.22 15.01 -1.05
N ALA A 67 -0.29 14.85 0.17
CA ALA A 67 -1.01 13.65 0.57
C ALA A 67 -2.36 13.55 -0.17
N ALA A 68 -2.77 12.32 -0.46
CA ALA A 68 -4.06 12.00 -1.05
C ALA A 68 -4.82 11.03 -0.13
N THR A 69 -6.10 11.31 0.12
CA THR A 69 -6.96 10.45 0.93
C THR A 69 -7.35 9.20 0.15
N VAL A 70 -6.82 8.04 0.56
CA VAL A 70 -7.14 6.72 -0.03
C VAL A 70 -8.48 6.22 0.48
N GLN A 71 -8.77 6.43 1.77
CA GLN A 71 -10.03 6.05 2.40
C GLN A 71 -10.43 7.06 3.47
N ASN A 72 -11.66 7.56 3.38
CA ASN A 72 -12.20 8.55 4.31
C ASN A 72 -12.92 7.90 5.49
N ASN A 73 -12.30 6.87 6.07
CA ASN A 73 -12.75 6.19 7.27
C ASN A 73 -11.54 5.67 8.05
N TYR A 74 -11.73 5.39 9.32
CA TYR A 74 -10.74 4.69 10.12
C TYR A 74 -10.42 3.33 9.51
N VAL A 75 -9.12 3.05 9.35
CA VAL A 75 -8.60 1.78 8.83
C VAL A 75 -7.56 1.19 9.77
N THR A 76 -7.38 -0.12 9.68
CA THR A 76 -6.32 -0.82 10.40
C THR A 76 -5.64 -1.83 9.49
N ASN A 77 -4.44 -2.24 9.89
CA ASN A 77 -3.62 -3.22 9.19
C ASN A 77 -3.38 -2.89 7.69
N PRO A 78 -3.10 -1.63 7.31
CA PRO A 78 -2.86 -1.32 5.91
C PRO A 78 -1.48 -1.82 5.46
N ALA A 79 -1.40 -2.24 4.19
CA ALA A 79 -0.18 -2.64 3.51
C ALA A 79 -0.15 -2.03 2.11
N VAL A 80 1.03 -1.72 1.58
CA VAL A 80 1.22 -1.09 0.27
C VAL A 80 2.27 -1.84 -0.54
N ALA A 81 2.01 -2.01 -1.84
CA ALA A 81 3.00 -2.53 -2.78
C ALA A 81 2.87 -1.82 -4.14
N TYR A 82 4.01 -1.47 -4.75
CA TYR A 82 4.07 -1.03 -6.13
C TYR A 82 3.96 -2.20 -7.09
N ASP A 83 3.30 -1.96 -8.22
CA ASP A 83 3.30 -2.89 -9.35
C ASP A 83 4.71 -2.94 -9.96
N LEU A 84 5.30 -4.13 -9.98
CA LEU A 84 6.67 -4.33 -10.44
C LEU A 84 6.82 -4.22 -11.96
N ASN A 85 5.73 -4.36 -12.70
CA ASN A 85 5.71 -4.43 -14.16
C ASN A 85 4.98 -3.26 -14.82
N THR A 86 4.26 -2.42 -14.05
CA THR A 86 3.55 -1.25 -14.57
C THR A 86 3.96 -0.01 -13.79
N ALA A 87 4.60 0.91 -14.49
CA ALA A 87 5.08 2.16 -13.90
C ALA A 87 3.97 2.99 -13.26
N ASN A 88 4.33 3.70 -12.19
CA ASN A 88 3.47 4.69 -11.53
C ASN A 88 2.13 4.11 -11.03
N ARG A 89 2.10 2.85 -10.60
CA ARG A 89 0.91 2.21 -10.05
C ARG A 89 1.25 1.42 -8.78
N PHE A 90 0.44 1.57 -7.74
CA PHE A 90 0.54 0.78 -6.52
C PHE A 90 -0.85 0.42 -5.99
N VAL A 91 -0.91 -0.59 -5.14
CA VAL A 91 -2.13 -1.00 -4.44
C VAL A 91 -1.93 -0.84 -2.94
N VAL A 92 -2.97 -0.35 -2.28
CA VAL A 92 -3.08 -0.34 -0.82
C VAL A 92 -4.16 -1.33 -0.43
N ALA A 93 -3.82 -2.31 0.41
CA ALA A 93 -4.78 -3.27 0.97
C ALA A 93 -4.92 -3.01 2.48
N TYR A 94 -6.13 -3.05 3.01
CA TYR A 94 -6.42 -2.66 4.40
C TYR A 94 -7.74 -3.28 4.92
N ARG A 95 -7.90 -3.26 6.25
CA ARG A 95 -9.20 -3.47 6.87
C ARG A 95 -9.94 -2.14 6.94
N ASN A 96 -11.12 -2.08 6.33
CA ASN A 96 -12.00 -0.91 6.37
C ASN A 96 -12.95 -1.01 7.57
N ASN A 97 -12.63 -0.31 8.65
CA ASN A 97 -13.44 -0.30 9.86
C ASN A 97 -14.78 0.40 9.67
N GLY A 98 -14.86 1.36 8.75
CA GLY A 98 -16.12 2.03 8.36
C GLY A 98 -17.03 1.16 7.49
N ASN A 99 -16.54 0.02 6.98
CA ASN A 99 -17.31 -0.94 6.20
C ASN A 99 -17.22 -2.33 6.84
N SER A 100 -17.81 -2.49 8.01
CA SER A 100 -17.95 -3.78 8.73
C SER A 100 -16.63 -4.55 8.94
N ASN A 101 -15.50 -3.86 8.97
CA ASN A 101 -14.15 -4.45 9.06
C ASN A 101 -13.75 -5.33 7.86
N TYR A 102 -14.35 -5.11 6.70
CA TYR A 102 -14.06 -5.87 5.49
C TYR A 102 -12.66 -5.59 4.96
N GLY A 103 -12.06 -6.63 4.39
CA GLY A 103 -10.82 -6.51 3.64
C GLY A 103 -11.06 -5.75 2.33
N THR A 104 -10.34 -4.65 2.16
CA THR A 104 -10.52 -3.74 1.04
C THR A 104 -9.18 -3.43 0.38
N ALA A 105 -9.16 -3.29 -0.93
CA ALA A 105 -7.99 -2.87 -1.68
C ALA A 105 -8.34 -1.69 -2.59
N THR A 106 -7.41 -0.75 -2.73
CA THR A 106 -7.54 0.44 -3.58
C THR A 106 -6.33 0.58 -4.48
N VAL A 107 -6.57 0.75 -5.78
CA VAL A 107 -5.51 1.03 -6.77
C VAL A 107 -5.25 2.53 -6.79
N CYS A 108 -3.97 2.89 -6.77
CA CYS A 108 -3.52 4.27 -6.90
C CYS A 108 -2.58 4.42 -8.09
N THR A 109 -2.71 5.51 -8.84
CA THR A 109 -1.79 5.87 -9.92
C THR A 109 -1.08 7.17 -9.58
N VAL A 110 0.13 7.34 -10.13
CA VAL A 110 1.03 8.45 -9.80
C VAL A 110 1.38 9.24 -11.05
N SER A 111 1.28 10.56 -10.98
CA SER A 111 1.81 11.48 -12.00
C SER A 111 2.70 12.51 -11.33
N GLY A 112 4.00 12.48 -11.62
CA GLY A 112 4.97 13.29 -10.87
C GLY A 112 4.99 12.91 -9.39
N SER A 113 4.54 13.79 -8.52
CA SER A 113 4.34 13.55 -7.07
C SER A 113 2.86 13.54 -6.65
N THR A 114 1.94 13.58 -7.62
CA THR A 114 0.49 13.57 -7.38
C THR A 114 -0.06 12.16 -7.46
N ILE A 115 -0.91 11.79 -6.50
CA ILE A 115 -1.60 10.50 -6.46
C ILE A 115 -3.04 10.70 -6.94
N THR A 116 -3.49 9.86 -7.87
CA THR A 116 -4.89 9.67 -8.21
C THR A 116 -5.38 8.38 -7.58
N VAL A 117 -6.36 8.50 -6.70
CA VAL A 117 -6.96 7.36 -5.98
C VAL A 117 -8.10 6.80 -6.82
N GLY A 118 -8.04 5.51 -7.10
CA GLY A 118 -9.08 4.78 -7.83
C GLY A 118 -10.19 4.26 -6.94
N THR A 119 -11.06 3.43 -7.51
CA THR A 119 -12.16 2.79 -6.78
C THR A 119 -11.63 1.74 -5.79
N SER A 120 -12.21 1.70 -4.61
CA SER A 120 -11.93 0.69 -3.60
C SER A 120 -12.77 -0.58 -3.84
N TYR A 121 -12.15 -1.75 -3.66
CA TYR A 121 -12.78 -3.06 -3.85
C TYR A 121 -12.69 -3.90 -2.59
N VAL A 122 -13.81 -4.49 -2.19
CA VAL A 122 -13.86 -5.44 -1.09
C VAL A 122 -13.35 -6.80 -1.60
N TYR A 123 -12.23 -7.27 -1.04
CA TYR A 123 -11.68 -8.59 -1.35
C TYR A 123 -12.13 -9.67 -0.36
N ASN A 124 -12.61 -9.27 0.82
CA ASN A 124 -13.16 -10.18 1.83
C ASN A 124 -14.28 -9.47 2.59
N SER A 125 -15.49 -10.03 2.53
CA SER A 125 -16.70 -9.50 3.20
C SER A 125 -16.83 -9.94 4.66
N TYR A 126 -15.69 -10.16 5.33
CA TYR A 126 -15.58 -10.50 6.75
C TYR A 126 -14.42 -9.76 7.38
N LEU A 127 -14.32 -9.84 8.72
CA LEU A 127 -13.20 -9.28 9.48
C LEU A 127 -11.86 -9.71 8.86
N SER A 128 -11.05 -8.72 8.47
CA SER A 128 -9.74 -8.94 7.85
C SER A 128 -8.64 -8.26 8.66
N ASN A 129 -7.72 -9.05 9.24
CA ASN A 129 -6.61 -8.53 10.02
C ASN A 129 -5.25 -8.94 9.39
N TYR A 130 -4.18 -8.29 9.83
CA TYR A 130 -2.80 -8.65 9.48
C TYR A 130 -2.55 -8.72 7.98
N THR A 131 -3.05 -7.72 7.26
CA THR A 131 -2.93 -7.62 5.80
C THR A 131 -1.48 -7.48 5.37
N ALA A 132 -1.09 -8.27 4.37
CA ALA A 132 0.16 -8.13 3.63
C ALA A 132 -0.13 -8.21 2.14
N ILE A 133 0.65 -7.50 1.33
CA ILE A 133 0.48 -7.46 -0.14
C ILE A 133 1.84 -7.55 -0.82
N CYS A 134 1.89 -8.28 -1.94
CA CYS A 134 3.02 -8.25 -2.85
C CYS A 134 2.56 -8.44 -4.30
N PHE A 135 3.30 -7.84 -5.24
CA PHE A 135 3.10 -8.04 -6.67
C PHE A 135 3.94 -9.20 -7.19
N ASP A 136 3.41 -9.87 -8.22
CA ASP A 136 4.15 -10.86 -9.00
C ASP A 136 5.15 -10.13 -9.91
N SER A 137 6.44 -10.43 -9.75
CA SER A 137 7.50 -9.83 -10.55
C SER A 137 7.52 -10.27 -12.02
N ASN A 138 6.83 -11.35 -12.35
CA ASN A 138 6.83 -11.95 -13.69
C ASN A 138 5.55 -11.64 -14.48
N ASN A 139 4.50 -11.18 -13.82
CA ASN A 139 3.20 -10.95 -14.44
C ASN A 139 2.65 -9.56 -14.09
N SER A 140 2.47 -8.71 -15.11
CA SER A 140 1.92 -7.36 -14.94
C SER A 140 0.55 -7.39 -14.28
N GLY A 141 0.36 -6.51 -13.32
CA GLY A 141 -0.91 -6.28 -12.64
C GLY A 141 -1.37 -7.40 -11.71
N LYS A 142 -0.59 -8.48 -11.55
CA LYS A 142 -0.95 -9.55 -10.63
C LYS A 142 -0.31 -9.34 -9.26
N PHE A 143 -1.12 -9.52 -8.23
CA PHE A 143 -0.68 -9.38 -6.84
C PHE A 143 -1.41 -10.37 -5.93
N THR A 144 -0.86 -10.62 -4.76
CA THR A 144 -1.50 -11.40 -3.70
C THR A 144 -1.73 -10.53 -2.48
N VAL A 145 -2.84 -10.77 -1.80
CA VAL A 145 -3.12 -10.23 -0.46
C VAL A 145 -3.31 -11.40 0.50
N SER A 146 -2.48 -11.46 1.53
CA SER A 146 -2.59 -12.43 2.62
C SER A 146 -3.15 -11.73 3.85
N PHE A 147 -4.07 -12.39 4.56
CA PHE A 147 -4.75 -11.79 5.70
C PHE A 147 -5.33 -12.85 6.64
N TYR A 148 -5.65 -12.45 7.88
CA TYR A 148 -6.50 -13.23 8.75
C TYR A 148 -7.97 -13.06 8.33
N ASN A 149 -8.69 -14.17 8.12
CA ASN A 149 -10.10 -14.17 7.76
C ASN A 149 -10.96 -14.56 8.98
N GLY A 150 -11.81 -13.64 9.43
CA GLY A 150 -12.68 -13.85 10.60
C GLY A 150 -13.84 -14.83 10.40
N ASN A 151 -14.04 -15.36 9.19
CA ASN A 151 -15.12 -16.33 8.87
C ASN A 151 -14.60 -17.47 7.98
N GLY A 152 -13.49 -18.07 8.37
CA GLY A 152 -12.91 -19.17 7.58
C GLY A 152 -11.58 -19.62 8.16
N PRO A 153 -10.74 -20.29 7.37
CA PRO A 153 -9.37 -20.58 7.78
C PRO A 153 -8.67 -19.30 8.18
N ALA A 154 -8.02 -19.30 9.35
CA ALA A 154 -7.42 -18.11 9.95
C ALA A 154 -6.43 -17.42 9.01
N GLY A 155 -5.64 -18.16 8.24
CA GLY A 155 -4.76 -17.65 7.18
C GLY A 155 -5.45 -17.80 5.81
N SER A 156 -5.70 -16.69 5.14
CA SER A 156 -6.29 -16.65 3.80
C SER A 156 -5.42 -15.83 2.85
N THR A 157 -5.40 -16.23 1.59
CA THR A 157 -4.71 -15.49 0.53
C THR A 157 -5.65 -15.36 -0.68
N ILE A 158 -5.65 -14.19 -1.29
CA ILE A 158 -6.35 -13.93 -2.55
C ILE A 158 -5.36 -13.52 -3.63
N LEU A 159 -5.71 -13.80 -4.87
CA LEU A 159 -5.01 -13.30 -6.04
C LEU A 159 -5.80 -12.14 -6.66
N GLY A 160 -5.17 -10.99 -6.79
CA GLY A 160 -5.71 -9.84 -7.49
C GLY A 160 -5.12 -9.72 -8.89
N ASN A 161 -5.89 -9.14 -9.82
CA ASN A 161 -5.47 -8.87 -11.19
C ASN A 161 -5.93 -7.47 -11.60
N LEU A 162 -4.99 -6.65 -12.11
CA LEU A 162 -5.21 -5.29 -12.59
C LEU A 162 -5.11 -5.23 -14.12
N GLU A 163 -5.81 -6.09 -14.87
CA GLU A 163 -5.80 -6.07 -16.33
C GLU A 163 -6.59 -4.87 -16.86
N GLY A 164 -5.90 -3.99 -17.61
CA GLY A 164 -6.48 -2.82 -18.30
C GLY A 164 -6.86 -1.67 -17.38
N SER A 165 -7.42 -0.62 -17.96
CA SER A 165 -8.08 0.43 -17.17
C SER A 165 -9.26 -0.18 -16.44
N ILE A 166 -9.17 -0.29 -15.10
CA ILE A 166 -10.23 -0.71 -14.20
C ILE A 166 -10.55 -2.21 -14.22
N VAL A 167 -9.95 -2.92 -13.32
CA VAL A 167 -10.52 -3.92 -12.43
C VAL A 167 -11.66 -4.77 -13.00
N SER A 168 -11.34 -5.85 -13.65
CA SER A 168 -12.17 -7.04 -13.57
C SER A 168 -11.79 -7.79 -12.30
N THR A 169 -12.63 -7.71 -11.29
CA THR A 169 -12.44 -8.40 -10.01
C THR A 169 -12.81 -9.87 -10.14
N ASN A 170 -11.92 -10.69 -10.64
CA ASN A 170 -11.96 -12.09 -10.31
C ASN A 170 -10.99 -12.34 -9.15
N LEU A 171 -11.42 -11.91 -7.95
CA LEU A 171 -10.80 -12.32 -6.70
C LEU A 171 -11.25 -13.76 -6.42
N THR A 172 -10.46 -14.72 -6.82
CA THR A 172 -10.66 -16.12 -6.40
C THR A 172 -9.95 -16.31 -5.07
N SER A 173 -10.71 -16.56 -4.01
CA SER A 173 -10.15 -17.03 -2.75
C SER A 173 -9.77 -18.50 -2.91
N THR A 174 -8.50 -18.83 -2.81
CA THR A 174 -8.05 -20.20 -2.62
C THR A 174 -7.83 -20.40 -1.13
N ASN A 175 -8.63 -21.26 -0.52
CA ASN A 175 -8.37 -21.74 0.84
C ASN A 175 -7.16 -22.68 0.77
N LEU A 176 -6.06 -22.28 1.39
CA LEU A 176 -4.96 -23.20 1.66
C LEU A 176 -5.30 -23.93 2.97
N LEU A 177 -5.45 -25.25 2.86
CA LEU A 177 -5.56 -26.17 4.01
C LEU A 177 -4.23 -26.27 4.74
#